data_33532362a948685bc378fe5b32c9cbbf
#
_entry.id   33532362a948685bc378fe5b32c9cbbf
#
_cell.length_a   1.000
_cell.length_b   1.000
_cell.length_c   1.000
_cell.angle_alpha   90.00
_cell.angle_beta   90.00
_cell.angle_gamma   90.00
#
_symmetry.space_group_name_H-M   'P 1'
#
loop_
_entity.id
_entity.type
_entity.pdbx_description
1 polymer ?
#
loop_
_entity_poly.entity_id
_entity_poly.type
_entity_poly.pdbx_seq_one_letter_code
_entity_poly.pdbx_strand_id
1 'polypeptide(L)'
;MKTTCRCVLWLAVGTGLAGWYTSAASAAVYRSPVALTVSPDGKTVYVADRTAACIAVLDADAGRPVREIPMPGEPNGLALSADGKTLYVAERTAGAVAVVDTARGEVARRIAVGPWPVALALAEKTGRLYTCNRGDSTVAAVDLASGKVLKQIAVVRDPAAAALTPDGSRLVVTNYMPLGAATDPALAAEVSILDTAALAQIARVKLPPGSTMNGGLCVSPDGRWAYAVHTIGRFMLPITQLERGWVHTYALSIIDVAAAKLTTSLLLDDLTAGAADPWAVACSADGRRLWITHAGVHEVSLVDIGRIHDLLEGKVPPELAQLKEATRENIWTRIAQDKALIPQLANDLTALYLAGAIRRAKTGGNGPRGLVLAPGGQKLFVANYFSGTVGVLDPAEGKLLGTIAVGQQPVSDAVRRGEIYFHDATRCFQRWHSCASCHLDDGRTDGLTWDFLRDGIGNGKDVISLVLIGHTSPHNRRATRSSPRECMRTGVMGSHLVVPEPADVDDLLAYALSLKPEPNPNLPKLAEAAQRGKILFEGRAGCAGCHPAPYFTDRKMHNVGILTPSEPDGRYDTPSLVEAYRTAPYFHDGRAATLHEAFTRHNTQGRHGNTQSLSPQEIDDLVAYVLSL
;
A
#
# COMPACT_ATOMS: atom_id res chain seq x y z
N MET A 1 66.61 44.56 25.70
CA MET A 1 66.71 45.47 26.88
C MET A 1 65.36 46.21 26.98
N LYS A 2 64.79 46.11 28.18
CA LYS A 2 63.76 46.94 28.81
C LYS A 2 62.54 47.30 28.00
N THR A 3 61.41 46.57 28.07
CA THR A 3 60.34 46.67 29.08
C THR A 3 59.72 48.03 29.26
N THR A 4 58.46 48.22 28.84
CA THR A 4 57.45 48.93 29.68
C THR A 4 56.02 48.54 29.28
N CYS A 5 55.32 48.01 30.26
CA CYS A 5 53.95 47.68 30.32
C CYS A 5 53.12 48.99 30.48
N ARG A 6 52.00 49.17 29.69
CA ARG A 6 50.97 50.14 29.98
C ARG A 6 49.60 49.48 29.95
N CYS A 7 49.04 49.29 31.14
CA CYS A 7 47.63 49.02 31.36
C CYS A 7 46.78 50.17 30.85
N VAL A 8 45.78 49.89 30.06
CA VAL A 8 44.67 50.81 29.75
C VAL A 8 43.39 50.13 30.20
N LEU A 9 42.79 50.76 31.23
CA LEU A 9 41.45 50.45 31.74
C LEU A 9 40.42 50.88 30.68
N TRP A 10 39.55 49.98 30.25
CA TRP A 10 38.34 50.36 29.52
C TRP A 10 37.11 50.14 30.40
N LEU A 11 36.38 51.22 30.60
CA LEU A 11 35.06 51.22 31.22
C LEU A 11 34.09 50.51 30.28
N ALA A 12 33.37 49.53 30.79
CA ALA A 12 32.24 48.90 30.13
C ALA A 12 31.01 49.78 30.28
N VAL A 13 30.53 50.38 29.18
CA VAL A 13 29.19 50.94 29.07
C VAL A 13 28.26 49.82 28.63
N GLY A 14 27.41 49.36 29.54
CA GLY A 14 26.38 48.37 29.24
C GLY A 14 25.23 49.02 28.45
N THR A 15 25.15 48.67 27.17
CA THR A 15 23.92 48.85 26.39
C THR A 15 23.22 47.53 26.30
N GLY A 16 22.08 47.38 27.00
CA GLY A 16 21.24 46.21 26.93
C GLY A 16 20.63 46.06 25.51
N LEU A 17 21.14 45.12 24.75
CA LEU A 17 20.48 44.57 23.56
C LEU A 17 19.46 43.52 24.04
N ALA A 18 18.19 43.94 24.14
CA ALA A 18 17.09 43.01 24.22
C ALA A 18 17.11 42.14 22.95
N GLY A 19 17.62 40.93 23.07
CA GLY A 19 17.59 39.93 22.00
C GLY A 19 16.13 39.59 21.71
N TRP A 20 15.65 40.00 20.55
CA TRP A 20 14.42 39.51 19.98
C TRP A 20 14.69 38.06 19.56
N TYR A 21 14.33 37.12 20.42
CA TYR A 21 14.16 35.73 20.00
C TYR A 21 12.94 35.72 19.09
N THR A 22 13.15 35.91 17.79
CA THR A 22 12.17 35.48 16.81
C THR A 22 12.12 33.94 16.90
N SER A 23 11.09 33.44 17.56
CA SER A 23 10.68 32.06 17.42
C SER A 23 10.58 31.79 15.92
N ALA A 24 11.52 31.03 15.36
CA ALA A 24 11.36 30.51 14.02
C ALA A 24 10.04 29.72 14.05
N ALA A 25 9.01 30.28 13.41
CA ALA A 25 7.78 29.56 13.21
C ALA A 25 8.17 28.25 12.53
N SER A 26 8.00 27.12 13.21
CA SER A 26 8.16 25.79 12.61
C SER A 26 7.34 25.78 11.34
N ALA A 27 7.96 25.48 10.21
CA ALA A 27 7.25 25.36 8.95
C ALA A 27 6.04 24.43 9.17
N ALA A 28 4.85 24.89 8.80
CA ALA A 28 3.63 24.13 9.03
C ALA A 28 3.73 22.79 8.28
N VAL A 29 3.55 21.69 9.01
CA VAL A 29 3.67 20.34 8.49
C VAL A 29 2.30 19.89 8.00
N TYR A 30 2.24 19.23 6.84
CA TYR A 30 1.01 18.63 6.32
C TYR A 30 0.43 17.62 7.31
N ARG A 31 -0.90 17.60 7.41
CA ARG A 31 -1.65 16.60 8.16
C ARG A 31 -2.06 15.48 7.22
N SER A 32 -1.73 14.25 7.59
CA SER A 32 -1.96 13.07 6.76
C SER A 32 -2.44 11.89 7.61
N PRO A 33 -3.72 11.92 8.08
CA PRO A 33 -4.30 10.85 8.88
C PRO A 33 -4.36 9.56 8.07
N VAL A 34 -3.73 8.48 8.56
CA VAL A 34 -3.64 7.20 7.86
C VAL A 34 -4.47 6.10 8.51
N ALA A 35 -4.53 6.08 9.84
CA ALA A 35 -5.31 5.14 10.63
C ALA A 35 -5.94 5.84 11.83
N LEU A 36 -7.00 5.25 12.36
CA LEU A 36 -7.68 5.78 13.53
C LEU A 36 -8.32 4.68 14.37
N THR A 37 -8.51 4.96 15.63
CA THR A 37 -9.27 4.12 16.57
C THR A 37 -10.05 5.03 17.53
N VAL A 38 -11.07 4.47 18.20
CA VAL A 38 -11.98 5.24 19.05
C VAL A 38 -12.01 4.62 20.46
N SER A 39 -12.09 5.47 21.47
CA SER A 39 -12.21 5.03 22.88
C SER A 39 -13.50 4.24 23.13
N PRO A 40 -13.53 3.34 24.15
CA PRO A 40 -14.70 2.52 24.45
C PRO A 40 -15.98 3.32 24.76
N ASP A 41 -15.85 4.56 25.22
CA ASP A 41 -16.97 5.46 25.48
C ASP A 41 -17.40 6.29 24.24
N GLY A 42 -16.70 6.13 23.11
CA GLY A 42 -16.98 6.80 21.85
C GLY A 42 -16.57 8.29 21.77
N LYS A 43 -15.97 8.84 22.84
CA LYS A 43 -15.73 10.29 22.96
C LYS A 43 -14.37 10.75 22.42
N THR A 44 -13.39 9.85 22.38
CA THR A 44 -12.03 10.20 21.94
C THR A 44 -11.67 9.41 20.71
N VAL A 45 -11.20 10.10 19.66
CA VAL A 45 -10.64 9.49 18.45
C VAL A 45 -9.12 9.70 18.45
N TYR A 46 -8.37 8.60 18.39
CA TYR A 46 -6.91 8.61 18.21
C TYR A 46 -6.59 8.44 16.73
N VAL A 47 -5.79 9.34 16.17
CA VAL A 47 -5.50 9.39 14.74
C VAL A 47 -3.99 9.33 14.53
N ALA A 48 -3.52 8.35 13.79
CA ALA A 48 -2.14 8.28 13.33
C ALA A 48 -1.96 9.30 12.20
N ASP A 49 -1.30 10.42 12.50
CA ASP A 49 -0.93 11.45 11.52
C ASP A 49 0.50 11.19 11.05
N ARG A 50 0.61 10.55 9.88
CA ARG A 50 1.89 10.03 9.37
C ARG A 50 2.89 11.14 9.08
N THR A 51 2.48 12.17 8.33
CA THR A 51 3.38 13.26 7.91
C THR A 51 3.76 14.18 9.06
N ALA A 52 2.81 14.44 9.99
CA ALA A 52 3.10 15.22 11.18
C ALA A 52 3.82 14.41 12.26
N ALA A 53 4.05 13.11 12.05
CA ALA A 53 4.74 12.22 12.98
C ALA A 53 4.18 12.30 14.41
N CYS A 54 2.85 12.21 14.56
CA CYS A 54 2.19 12.25 15.86
C CYS A 54 0.91 11.41 15.89
N ILE A 55 0.41 11.14 17.10
CA ILE A 55 -0.99 10.76 17.31
C ILE A 55 -1.76 12.02 17.65
N ALA A 56 -2.68 12.42 16.77
CA ALA A 56 -3.64 13.45 17.09
C ALA A 56 -4.80 12.85 17.89
N VAL A 57 -5.12 13.47 19.02
CA VAL A 57 -6.21 13.09 19.91
C VAL A 57 -7.35 14.05 19.70
N LEU A 58 -8.50 13.57 19.25
CA LEU A 58 -9.67 14.36 18.91
C LEU A 58 -10.80 14.10 19.91
N ASP A 59 -11.51 15.17 20.27
CA ASP A 59 -12.81 15.09 20.96
C ASP A 59 -13.89 14.87 19.89
N ALA A 60 -14.54 13.71 19.91
CA ALA A 60 -15.54 13.31 18.93
C ALA A 60 -16.86 14.07 19.02
N ASP A 61 -17.19 14.62 20.19
CA ASP A 61 -18.41 15.39 20.42
C ASP A 61 -18.20 16.88 20.17
N ALA A 62 -17.08 17.43 20.66
CA ALA A 62 -16.71 18.83 20.38
C ALA A 62 -16.18 19.05 18.94
N GLY A 63 -15.84 17.99 18.20
CA GLY A 63 -15.38 18.06 16.82
C GLY A 63 -14.05 18.81 16.64
N ARG A 64 -13.11 18.65 17.55
CA ARG A 64 -11.83 19.39 17.52
C ARG A 64 -10.65 18.58 18.09
N PRO A 65 -9.41 18.91 17.69
CA PRO A 65 -8.23 18.34 18.31
C PRO A 65 -8.08 18.82 19.77
N VAL A 66 -7.59 17.91 20.63
CA VAL A 66 -7.36 18.15 22.06
C VAL A 66 -5.86 18.23 22.37
N ARG A 67 -5.09 17.29 21.83
CA ARG A 67 -3.63 17.24 22.00
C ARG A 67 -2.97 16.41 20.91
N GLU A 68 -1.65 16.49 20.85
CA GLU A 68 -0.81 15.66 20.00
C GLU A 68 0.20 14.88 20.85
N ILE A 69 0.49 13.62 20.45
CA ILE A 69 1.50 12.76 21.08
C ILE A 69 2.58 12.50 20.03
N PRO A 70 3.82 13.01 20.20
CA PRO A 70 4.87 12.87 19.20
C PRO A 70 5.25 11.40 18.93
N MET A 71 5.36 11.04 17.66
CA MET A 71 5.72 9.70 17.16
C MET A 71 6.78 9.81 16.06
N PRO A 72 8.06 10.00 16.41
CA PRO A 72 9.12 10.27 15.42
C PRO A 72 9.36 9.12 14.45
N GLY A 73 8.86 7.92 14.75
CA GLY A 73 9.01 6.72 13.92
C GLY A 73 7.93 6.51 12.84
N GLU A 74 7.22 7.55 12.40
CA GLU A 74 6.11 7.49 11.44
C GLU A 74 4.97 6.55 11.89
N PRO A 75 3.96 7.05 12.61
CA PRO A 75 2.85 6.24 13.07
C PRO A 75 2.01 5.74 11.89
N ASN A 76 1.61 4.47 11.95
CA ASN A 76 0.81 3.82 10.92
C ASN A 76 -0.39 3.10 11.54
N GLY A 77 -0.27 1.81 11.89
CA GLY A 77 -1.35 1.03 12.50
C GLY A 77 -1.55 1.34 13.97
N LEU A 78 -2.80 1.28 14.43
CA LEU A 78 -3.22 1.52 15.80
C LEU A 78 -3.98 0.33 16.36
N ALA A 79 -3.78 0.03 17.65
CA ALA A 79 -4.64 -0.87 18.43
C ALA A 79 -4.83 -0.30 19.83
N LEU A 80 -6.09 -0.17 20.27
CA LEU A 80 -6.42 0.35 21.59
C LEU A 80 -6.88 -0.81 22.50
N SER A 81 -6.42 -0.82 23.77
CA SER A 81 -6.91 -1.78 24.76
C SER A 81 -8.40 -1.63 25.02
N ALA A 82 -9.08 -2.71 25.38
CA ALA A 82 -10.53 -2.72 25.62
C ALA A 82 -10.96 -1.78 26.76
N ASP A 83 -10.07 -1.50 27.73
CA ASP A 83 -10.29 -0.51 28.79
C ASP A 83 -9.96 0.93 28.38
N GLY A 84 -9.45 1.12 27.15
CA GLY A 84 -9.07 2.42 26.59
C GLY A 84 -7.81 3.05 27.16
N LYS A 85 -7.08 2.37 28.08
CA LYS A 85 -5.94 2.96 28.80
C LYS A 85 -4.60 2.85 28.08
N THR A 86 -4.48 1.91 27.16
CA THR A 86 -3.22 1.67 26.43
C THR A 86 -3.46 1.72 24.94
N LEU A 87 -2.74 2.60 24.25
CA LEU A 87 -2.72 2.66 22.79
C LEU A 87 -1.39 2.10 22.28
N TYR A 88 -1.46 1.10 21.41
CA TYR A 88 -0.33 0.55 20.67
C TYR A 88 -0.24 1.21 19.30
N VAL A 89 0.96 1.67 18.94
CA VAL A 89 1.22 2.39 17.69
C VAL A 89 2.36 1.72 16.95
N ALA A 90 2.11 1.27 15.72
CA ALA A 90 3.17 0.82 14.84
C ALA A 90 3.96 2.02 14.31
N GLU A 91 5.25 2.14 14.69
CA GLU A 91 6.18 3.16 14.21
C GLU A 91 7.02 2.58 13.06
N ARG A 92 6.65 2.89 11.82
CA ARG A 92 7.18 2.26 10.61
C ARG A 92 8.69 2.36 10.50
N THR A 93 9.23 3.57 10.59
CA THR A 93 10.68 3.81 10.39
C THR A 93 11.52 3.44 11.60
N ALA A 94 10.90 3.37 12.79
CA ALA A 94 11.58 2.93 14.01
C ALA A 94 11.67 1.39 14.14
N GLY A 95 10.94 0.62 13.34
CA GLY A 95 10.88 -0.84 13.48
C GLY A 95 10.31 -1.30 14.84
N ALA A 96 9.43 -0.51 15.43
CA ALA A 96 8.95 -0.69 16.78
C ALA A 96 7.45 -0.48 16.94
N VAL A 97 6.88 -0.98 18.02
CA VAL A 97 5.57 -0.61 18.52
C VAL A 97 5.75 0.28 19.75
N ALA A 98 5.22 1.51 19.69
CA ALA A 98 5.11 2.37 20.85
C ALA A 98 3.90 1.97 21.69
N VAL A 99 4.09 1.89 23.01
CA VAL A 99 3.05 1.65 24.01
C VAL A 99 2.77 2.96 24.71
N VAL A 100 1.58 3.52 24.50
CA VAL A 100 1.18 4.86 24.95
C VAL A 100 0.18 4.74 26.10
N ASP A 101 0.45 5.42 27.21
CA ASP A 101 -0.53 5.69 28.26
C ASP A 101 -1.49 6.77 27.75
N THR A 102 -2.75 6.41 27.55
CA THR A 102 -3.74 7.32 26.96
C THR A 102 -4.12 8.47 27.90
N ALA A 103 -4.11 8.24 29.20
CA ALA A 103 -4.45 9.25 30.20
C ALA A 103 -3.35 10.33 30.29
N ARG A 104 -2.08 9.90 30.33
CA ARG A 104 -0.94 10.83 30.35
C ARG A 104 -0.66 11.42 28.97
N GLY A 105 -0.93 10.67 27.90
CA GLY A 105 -0.58 11.04 26.52
C GLY A 105 0.92 10.94 26.28
N GLU A 106 1.57 9.94 26.86
CA GLU A 106 3.02 9.74 26.80
C GLU A 106 3.35 8.32 26.36
N VAL A 107 4.46 8.18 25.64
CA VAL A 107 5.00 6.87 25.30
C VAL A 107 5.67 6.25 26.53
N ALA A 108 5.07 5.21 27.10
CA ALA A 108 5.60 4.51 28.25
C ALA A 108 6.84 3.63 27.89
N ARG A 109 6.79 2.97 26.73
CA ARG A 109 7.89 2.15 26.21
C ARG A 109 7.75 1.90 24.72
N ARG A 110 8.86 1.43 24.08
CA ARG A 110 8.89 0.92 22.71
C ARG A 110 9.33 -0.53 22.70
N ILE A 111 8.71 -1.33 21.82
CA ILE A 111 9.01 -2.74 21.63
C ILE A 111 9.54 -2.91 20.21
N ALA A 112 10.81 -3.29 20.06
CA ALA A 112 11.38 -3.61 18.74
C ALA A 112 10.71 -4.87 18.18
N VAL A 113 10.15 -4.79 16.97
CA VAL A 113 9.31 -5.85 16.38
C VAL A 113 9.79 -6.34 15.03
N GLY A 114 10.55 -5.57 14.30
CA GLY A 114 11.02 -5.87 12.96
C GLY A 114 10.86 -4.66 12.03
N PRO A 115 11.33 -4.76 10.78
CA PRO A 115 11.36 -3.62 9.88
C PRO A 115 9.98 -3.28 9.32
N TRP A 116 9.65 -1.99 9.32
CA TRP A 116 8.45 -1.39 8.76
C TRP A 116 7.14 -2.01 9.29
N PRO A 117 6.88 -1.98 10.59
CA PRO A 117 5.59 -2.38 11.14
C PRO A 117 4.50 -1.42 10.66
N VAL A 118 3.39 -1.96 10.12
CA VAL A 118 2.32 -1.14 9.52
C VAL A 118 0.94 -1.43 10.09
N ALA A 119 0.68 -2.61 10.60
CA ALA A 119 -0.62 -3.00 11.13
C ALA A 119 -0.47 -3.81 12.42
N LEU A 120 -1.47 -3.72 13.28
CA LEU A 120 -1.51 -4.35 14.59
C LEU A 120 -2.80 -5.15 14.78
N ALA A 121 -2.70 -6.32 15.44
CA ALA A 121 -3.83 -7.08 15.93
C ALA A 121 -3.60 -7.44 17.40
N LEU A 122 -4.47 -6.92 18.28
CA LEU A 122 -4.35 -7.07 19.74
C LEU A 122 -5.18 -8.25 20.23
N ALA A 123 -4.54 -9.23 20.84
CA ALA A 123 -5.14 -10.41 21.46
C ALA A 123 -5.05 -10.32 22.99
N GLU A 124 -5.86 -9.45 23.60
CA GLU A 124 -5.80 -9.16 25.04
C GLU A 124 -6.01 -10.40 25.91
N LYS A 125 -6.95 -11.28 25.52
CA LYS A 125 -7.25 -12.52 26.27
C LYS A 125 -6.02 -13.42 26.45
N THR A 126 -5.08 -13.38 25.50
CA THR A 126 -3.84 -14.16 25.53
C THR A 126 -2.62 -13.33 25.88
N GLY A 127 -2.79 -12.03 26.15
CA GLY A 127 -1.70 -11.10 26.42
C GLY A 127 -0.72 -10.93 25.25
N ARG A 128 -1.20 -11.02 24.01
CA ARG A 128 -0.36 -10.97 22.81
C ARG A 128 -0.73 -9.80 21.90
N LEU A 129 0.28 -9.29 21.19
CA LEU A 129 0.14 -8.35 20.09
C LEU A 129 0.81 -8.94 18.85
N TYR A 130 0.13 -8.87 17.73
CA TYR A 130 0.68 -9.25 16.43
C TYR A 130 0.92 -8.00 15.59
N THR A 131 2.07 -7.92 14.91
CA THR A 131 2.41 -6.79 14.05
C THR A 131 2.89 -7.26 12.68
N CYS A 132 2.33 -6.67 11.63
CA CYS A 132 2.73 -6.89 10.24
C CYS A 132 3.99 -6.07 9.93
N ASN A 133 5.12 -6.73 9.68
CA ASN A 133 6.39 -6.11 9.32
C ASN A 133 6.59 -6.22 7.80
N ARG A 134 6.32 -5.15 7.06
CA ARG A 134 6.42 -5.16 5.59
C ARG A 134 7.85 -5.33 5.09
N GLY A 135 8.83 -4.79 5.82
CA GLY A 135 10.22 -4.75 5.35
C GLY A 135 10.91 -6.10 5.23
N ASP A 136 10.42 -7.14 5.92
CA ASP A 136 10.96 -8.50 5.83
C ASP A 136 9.90 -9.59 5.66
N SER A 137 8.67 -9.19 5.32
CA SER A 137 7.53 -10.09 5.07
C SER A 137 7.26 -11.04 6.24
N THR A 138 7.25 -10.51 7.47
CA THR A 138 6.96 -11.27 8.69
C THR A 138 5.79 -10.70 9.48
N VAL A 139 5.23 -11.55 10.34
CA VAL A 139 4.35 -11.13 11.44
C VAL A 139 5.08 -11.43 12.75
N ALA A 140 5.35 -10.40 13.55
CA ALA A 140 5.90 -10.60 14.89
C ALA A 140 4.78 -10.87 15.89
N ALA A 141 4.90 -11.96 16.67
CA ALA A 141 4.09 -12.23 17.83
C ALA A 141 4.81 -11.73 19.08
N VAL A 142 4.22 -10.75 19.78
CA VAL A 142 4.79 -10.08 20.94
C VAL A 142 4.04 -10.49 22.20
N ASP A 143 4.75 -10.85 23.25
CA ASP A 143 4.21 -10.99 24.59
C ASP A 143 4.11 -9.60 25.27
N LEU A 144 2.91 -9.19 25.62
CA LEU A 144 2.63 -7.86 26.14
C LEU A 144 3.22 -7.63 27.55
N ALA A 145 3.30 -8.67 28.36
CA ALA A 145 3.80 -8.54 29.74
C ALA A 145 5.30 -8.26 29.73
N SER A 146 6.06 -9.07 29.00
CA SER A 146 7.52 -8.93 28.93
C SER A 146 8.01 -7.92 27.88
N GLY A 147 7.17 -7.59 26.89
CA GLY A 147 7.56 -6.78 25.72
C GLY A 147 8.51 -7.51 24.77
N LYS A 148 8.59 -8.83 24.82
CA LYS A 148 9.49 -9.61 23.96
C LYS A 148 8.76 -10.17 22.73
N VAL A 149 9.46 -10.19 21.60
CA VAL A 149 9.01 -10.94 20.43
C VAL A 149 9.20 -12.42 20.71
N LEU A 150 8.10 -13.16 20.70
CA LEU A 150 8.08 -14.62 20.87
C LEU A 150 8.51 -15.33 19.61
N LYS A 151 8.07 -14.82 18.44
CA LYS A 151 8.39 -15.40 17.13
C LYS A 151 8.18 -14.37 16.01
N GLN A 152 9.05 -14.44 15.01
CA GLN A 152 8.82 -13.86 13.68
C GLN A 152 8.25 -14.96 12.79
N ILE A 153 7.05 -14.76 12.27
CA ILE A 153 6.33 -15.73 11.45
C ILE A 153 6.43 -15.24 10.00
N ALA A 154 7.09 -15.99 9.14
CA ALA A 154 7.16 -15.65 7.72
C ALA A 154 5.76 -15.74 7.09
N VAL A 155 5.44 -14.76 6.24
CA VAL A 155 4.23 -14.69 5.41
C VAL A 155 4.62 -14.50 3.94
N VAL A 156 3.66 -14.25 3.04
CA VAL A 156 3.96 -14.30 1.59
C VAL A 156 4.83 -13.12 1.15
N ARG A 157 4.29 -11.90 1.15
CA ARG A 157 5.01 -10.68 0.73
C ARG A 157 4.27 -9.44 1.20
N ASP A 158 5.00 -8.51 1.81
CA ASP A 158 4.47 -7.19 2.23
C ASP A 158 3.16 -7.28 3.04
N PRO A 159 3.13 -7.89 4.25
CA PRO A 159 1.91 -7.98 5.05
C PRO A 159 1.39 -6.57 5.38
N ALA A 160 0.09 -6.32 5.11
CA ALA A 160 -0.50 -4.98 5.16
C ALA A 160 -1.55 -4.80 6.24
N ALA A 161 -2.38 -5.81 6.50
CA ALA A 161 -3.36 -5.78 7.57
C ALA A 161 -3.47 -7.14 8.25
N ALA A 162 -3.91 -7.15 9.49
CA ALA A 162 -4.12 -8.36 10.28
C ALA A 162 -5.40 -8.25 11.10
N ALA A 163 -6.18 -9.33 11.16
CA ALA A 163 -7.39 -9.43 11.96
C ALA A 163 -7.48 -10.78 12.65
N LEU A 164 -7.82 -10.78 13.93
CA LEU A 164 -8.04 -12.00 14.73
C LEU A 164 -9.48 -12.50 14.59
N THR A 165 -9.66 -13.81 14.63
CA THR A 165 -10.98 -14.38 14.90
C THR A 165 -11.40 -14.02 16.34
N PRO A 166 -12.70 -13.90 16.66
CA PRO A 166 -13.18 -13.51 18.00
C PRO A 166 -12.75 -14.44 19.14
N ASP A 167 -12.51 -15.72 18.81
CA ASP A 167 -11.95 -16.71 19.74
C ASP A 167 -10.43 -16.58 19.92
N GLY A 168 -9.78 -15.76 19.07
CA GLY A 168 -8.35 -15.54 19.07
C GLY A 168 -7.51 -16.69 18.52
N SER A 169 -8.12 -17.75 17.97
CA SER A 169 -7.41 -18.96 17.51
C SER A 169 -6.70 -18.79 16.17
N ARG A 170 -7.20 -17.87 15.34
CA ARG A 170 -6.63 -17.59 14.01
C ARG A 170 -6.32 -16.10 13.86
N LEU A 171 -5.21 -15.83 13.19
CA LEU A 171 -4.85 -14.51 12.68
C LEU A 171 -4.86 -14.57 11.16
N VAL A 172 -5.71 -13.75 10.54
CA VAL A 172 -5.77 -13.59 9.08
C VAL A 172 -4.92 -12.37 8.72
N VAL A 173 -4.10 -12.49 7.67
CA VAL A 173 -3.16 -11.44 7.23
C VAL A 173 -3.25 -11.26 5.74
N THR A 174 -3.49 -10.02 5.28
CA THR A 174 -3.38 -9.66 3.86
C THR A 174 -1.93 -9.41 3.49
N ASN A 175 -1.53 -9.89 2.30
CA ASN A 175 -0.23 -9.61 1.73
C ASN A 175 -0.43 -8.66 0.54
N TYR A 176 0.23 -7.50 0.58
CA TYR A 176 -0.04 -6.35 -0.29
C TYR A 176 0.28 -6.62 -1.76
N MET A 177 1.36 -7.37 -2.00
CA MET A 177 1.92 -7.63 -3.31
C MET A 177 1.83 -9.10 -3.69
N PRO A 178 1.67 -9.43 -4.98
CA PRO A 178 1.83 -10.80 -5.46
C PRO A 178 3.29 -11.26 -5.37
N LEU A 179 3.50 -12.57 -5.26
CA LEU A 179 4.81 -13.21 -5.28
C LEU A 179 4.87 -14.19 -6.45
N GLY A 180 5.69 -13.89 -7.45
CA GLY A 180 5.84 -14.72 -8.65
C GLY A 180 6.29 -13.92 -9.87
N ALA A 181 6.40 -14.59 -11.00
CA ALA A 181 6.71 -13.96 -12.28
C ALA A 181 5.45 -13.26 -12.84
N ALA A 182 5.59 -12.04 -13.35
CA ALA A 182 4.48 -11.28 -13.93
C ALA A 182 3.98 -11.87 -15.28
N THR A 183 4.71 -12.83 -15.83
CA THR A 183 4.29 -13.61 -17.01
C THR A 183 3.38 -14.79 -16.65
N ASP A 184 3.17 -15.11 -15.37
CA ASP A 184 2.22 -16.13 -14.93
C ASP A 184 0.79 -15.56 -14.97
N PRO A 185 -0.10 -16.05 -15.84
CA PRO A 185 -1.48 -15.55 -15.93
C PRO A 185 -2.29 -15.79 -14.65
N ALA A 186 -1.83 -16.64 -13.76
CA ALA A 186 -2.45 -16.91 -12.48
C ALA A 186 -1.82 -16.12 -11.32
N LEU A 187 -0.91 -15.19 -11.60
CA LEU A 187 -0.26 -14.37 -10.57
C LEU A 187 -1.31 -13.55 -9.78
N ALA A 188 -1.25 -13.62 -8.46
CA ALA A 188 -2.16 -12.91 -7.56
C ALA A 188 -1.56 -12.74 -6.17
N ALA A 189 -1.96 -11.69 -5.46
CA ALA A 189 -1.74 -11.57 -4.03
C ALA A 189 -2.49 -12.67 -3.26
N GLU A 190 -2.05 -12.94 -2.05
CA GLU A 190 -2.59 -14.01 -1.21
C GLU A 190 -2.94 -13.50 0.19
N VAL A 191 -3.82 -14.21 0.87
CA VAL A 191 -4.14 -14.02 2.28
C VAL A 191 -3.52 -15.16 3.07
N SER A 192 -2.73 -14.84 4.09
CA SER A 192 -2.14 -15.82 5.01
C SER A 192 -3.08 -16.07 6.20
N ILE A 193 -3.23 -17.32 6.61
CA ILE A 193 -3.93 -17.70 7.83
C ILE A 193 -2.91 -18.32 8.79
N LEU A 194 -2.79 -17.76 9.98
CA LEU A 194 -1.86 -18.18 11.02
C LEU A 194 -2.60 -18.80 12.20
N ASP A 195 -2.03 -19.85 12.76
CA ASP A 195 -2.45 -20.41 14.04
C ASP A 195 -1.75 -19.64 15.16
N THR A 196 -2.55 -19.06 16.07
CA THR A 196 -2.03 -18.19 17.14
C THR A 196 -1.40 -18.96 18.29
N ALA A 197 -1.76 -20.23 18.48
CA ALA A 197 -1.16 -21.09 19.50
C ALA A 197 0.19 -21.64 19.04
N ALA A 198 0.24 -22.17 17.80
CA ALA A 198 1.46 -22.70 17.20
C ALA A 198 2.43 -21.60 16.72
N LEU A 199 1.96 -20.36 16.60
CA LEU A 199 2.68 -19.23 16.02
C LEU A 199 3.27 -19.61 14.64
N ALA A 200 2.41 -20.11 13.74
CA ALA A 200 2.81 -20.59 12.43
C ALA A 200 1.76 -20.25 11.37
N GLN A 201 2.21 -19.99 10.14
CA GLN A 201 1.32 -19.94 8.99
C GLN A 201 0.84 -21.36 8.68
N ILE A 202 -0.49 -21.55 8.64
CA ILE A 202 -1.11 -22.86 8.39
C ILE A 202 -1.75 -22.95 7.00
N ALA A 203 -2.07 -21.80 6.38
CA ALA A 203 -2.65 -21.76 5.05
C ALA A 203 -2.32 -20.47 4.30
N ARG A 204 -2.45 -20.53 2.97
CA ARG A 204 -2.40 -19.42 2.03
C ARG A 204 -3.63 -19.50 1.14
N VAL A 205 -4.36 -18.41 1.02
CA VAL A 205 -5.55 -18.30 0.17
C VAL A 205 -5.23 -17.37 -0.98
N LYS A 206 -5.14 -17.92 -2.18
CA LYS A 206 -4.88 -17.15 -3.40
C LYS A 206 -6.13 -16.39 -3.82
N LEU A 207 -5.98 -15.12 -4.11
CA LEU A 207 -7.04 -14.25 -4.63
C LEU A 207 -7.18 -14.42 -6.17
N PRO A 208 -8.16 -13.79 -6.83
CA PRO A 208 -8.29 -13.84 -8.28
C PRO A 208 -7.00 -13.36 -8.99
N PRO A 209 -6.68 -13.89 -10.19
CA PRO A 209 -5.54 -13.45 -10.98
C PRO A 209 -5.50 -11.94 -11.18
N GLY A 210 -4.32 -11.34 -11.04
CA GLY A 210 -4.10 -9.91 -11.09
C GLY A 210 -4.38 -9.17 -9.78
N SER A 211 -4.72 -9.87 -8.69
CA SER A 211 -4.90 -9.23 -7.39
C SER A 211 -3.58 -8.66 -6.86
N THR A 212 -3.64 -7.38 -6.46
CA THR A 212 -2.56 -6.60 -5.85
C THR A 212 -3.17 -5.53 -4.93
N MET A 213 -2.38 -4.71 -4.24
CA MET A 213 -2.88 -3.73 -3.26
C MET A 213 -3.82 -4.36 -2.22
N ASN A 214 -3.56 -5.59 -1.80
CA ASN A 214 -4.40 -6.28 -0.82
C ASN A 214 -4.17 -5.67 0.58
N GLY A 215 -4.85 -4.56 0.86
CA GLY A 215 -4.60 -3.70 2.02
C GLY A 215 -5.55 -3.94 3.18
N GLY A 216 -6.85 -3.71 2.99
CA GLY A 216 -7.85 -3.75 4.06
C GLY A 216 -8.36 -5.15 4.40
N LEU A 217 -8.59 -5.40 5.70
CA LEU A 217 -9.07 -6.68 6.20
C LEU A 217 -9.93 -6.51 7.45
N CYS A 218 -11.03 -7.25 7.53
CA CYS A 218 -11.72 -7.50 8.79
C CYS A 218 -12.23 -8.95 8.84
N VAL A 219 -12.55 -9.43 10.04
CA VAL A 219 -13.16 -10.74 10.29
C VAL A 219 -14.57 -10.53 10.80
N SER A 220 -15.52 -11.37 10.37
CA SER A 220 -16.91 -11.33 10.84
C SER A 220 -17.01 -11.62 12.34
N PRO A 221 -18.05 -11.10 13.03
CA PRO A 221 -18.21 -11.31 14.47
C PRO A 221 -18.37 -12.78 14.91
N ASP A 222 -18.81 -13.66 14.01
CA ASP A 222 -18.88 -15.10 14.23
C ASP A 222 -17.56 -15.85 13.96
N GLY A 223 -16.55 -15.13 13.45
CA GLY A 223 -15.22 -15.68 13.11
C GLY A 223 -15.18 -16.53 11.85
N ARG A 224 -16.30 -16.71 11.17
CA ARG A 224 -16.38 -17.58 9.98
C ARG A 224 -15.75 -16.96 8.75
N TRP A 225 -15.97 -15.66 8.51
CA TRP A 225 -15.60 -14.98 7.30
C TRP A 225 -14.50 -13.96 7.53
N ALA A 226 -13.54 -13.91 6.61
CA ALA A 226 -12.64 -12.78 6.45
C ALA A 226 -12.99 -12.03 5.18
N TYR A 227 -13.00 -10.70 5.25
CA TYR A 227 -13.30 -9.79 4.17
C TYR A 227 -12.04 -9.00 3.83
N ALA A 228 -11.49 -9.23 2.65
CA ALA A 228 -10.29 -8.55 2.15
C ALA A 228 -10.63 -7.67 0.96
N VAL A 229 -10.11 -6.43 0.92
CA VAL A 229 -10.30 -5.51 -0.19
C VAL A 229 -8.99 -5.30 -0.95
N HIS A 230 -9.07 -5.32 -2.28
CA HIS A 230 -7.90 -5.31 -3.14
C HIS A 230 -8.22 -4.82 -4.56
N THR A 231 -7.19 -4.57 -5.34
CA THR A 231 -7.28 -4.33 -6.78
C THR A 231 -7.21 -5.66 -7.53
N ILE A 232 -7.93 -5.80 -8.64
CA ILE A 232 -7.73 -6.84 -9.64
C ILE A 232 -7.26 -6.14 -10.92
N GLY A 233 -5.96 -6.21 -11.21
CA GLY A 233 -5.37 -5.73 -12.45
C GLY A 233 -5.64 -6.71 -13.60
N ARG A 234 -6.19 -6.25 -14.70
CA ARG A 234 -6.43 -7.06 -15.90
C ARG A 234 -5.17 -7.11 -16.77
N PHE A 235 -4.05 -7.43 -16.16
CA PHE A 235 -2.70 -7.30 -16.69
C PHE A 235 -2.41 -8.18 -17.93
N MET A 236 -3.20 -9.25 -18.14
CA MET A 236 -3.10 -10.11 -19.32
C MET A 236 -3.97 -9.66 -20.50
N LEU A 237 -4.67 -8.54 -20.34
CA LEU A 237 -5.48 -7.95 -21.40
C LEU A 237 -4.77 -6.74 -22.00
N PRO A 238 -4.80 -6.58 -23.35
CA PRO A 238 -4.30 -5.36 -23.96
C PRO A 238 -5.15 -4.15 -23.55
N ILE A 239 -4.54 -2.98 -23.50
CA ILE A 239 -5.17 -1.73 -23.02
C ILE A 239 -6.34 -1.22 -23.89
N THR A 240 -6.69 -1.87 -24.98
CA THR A 240 -7.96 -1.61 -25.67
C THR A 240 -9.18 -1.73 -24.75
N GLN A 241 -9.03 -2.45 -23.65
CA GLN A 241 -10.05 -2.51 -22.59
C GLN A 241 -10.08 -1.26 -21.71
N LEU A 242 -8.99 -0.44 -21.70
CA LEU A 242 -8.96 0.85 -21.01
C LEU A 242 -10.05 1.81 -21.49
N GLU A 243 -10.33 1.85 -22.78
CA GLU A 243 -11.40 2.67 -23.34
C GLU A 243 -12.78 2.33 -22.76
N ARG A 244 -12.91 1.13 -22.18
CA ARG A 244 -14.09 0.67 -21.45
C ARG A 244 -13.90 0.80 -19.93
N GLY A 245 -12.78 1.36 -19.48
CA GLY A 245 -12.46 1.54 -18.08
C GLY A 245 -12.25 0.25 -17.28
N TRP A 246 -11.87 -0.86 -17.90
CA TRP A 246 -11.85 -2.17 -17.24
C TRP A 246 -10.43 -2.77 -17.06
N VAL A 247 -9.42 -1.94 -16.98
CA VAL A 247 -8.03 -2.40 -16.75
C VAL A 247 -7.80 -2.71 -15.27
N HIS A 248 -8.25 -1.84 -14.39
CA HIS A 248 -8.32 -2.09 -12.96
C HIS A 248 -9.78 -2.24 -12.55
N THR A 249 -10.06 -3.23 -11.73
CA THR A 249 -11.31 -3.38 -10.98
C THR A 249 -10.97 -3.56 -9.51
N TYR A 250 -11.90 -3.23 -8.64
CA TYR A 250 -11.67 -3.20 -7.20
C TYR A 250 -12.63 -4.16 -6.52
N ALA A 251 -12.09 -5.03 -5.69
CA ALA A 251 -12.84 -6.18 -5.22
C ALA A 251 -12.92 -6.28 -3.69
N LEU A 252 -14.02 -6.87 -3.25
CA LEU A 252 -14.23 -7.44 -1.94
C LEU A 252 -14.16 -8.97 -2.05
N SER A 253 -13.15 -9.59 -1.47
CA SER A 253 -13.03 -11.05 -1.38
C SER A 253 -13.58 -11.57 -0.07
N ILE A 254 -14.40 -12.63 -0.14
CA ILE A 254 -14.99 -13.35 0.98
C ILE A 254 -14.24 -14.67 1.16
N ILE A 255 -13.62 -14.87 2.30
CA ILE A 255 -12.78 -16.02 2.63
C ILE A 255 -13.40 -16.78 3.79
N ASP A 256 -13.64 -18.08 3.63
CA ASP A 256 -13.98 -18.98 4.74
C ASP A 256 -12.69 -19.27 5.52
N VAL A 257 -12.61 -18.77 6.75
CA VAL A 257 -11.40 -18.84 7.58
C VAL A 257 -11.11 -20.28 8.03
N ALA A 258 -12.13 -21.03 8.36
CA ALA A 258 -11.98 -22.41 8.83
C ALA A 258 -11.59 -23.36 7.69
N ALA A 259 -12.23 -23.20 6.53
CA ALA A 259 -11.90 -23.97 5.33
C ALA A 259 -10.62 -23.50 4.64
N ALA A 260 -10.07 -22.33 5.02
CA ALA A 260 -8.95 -21.67 4.35
C ALA A 260 -9.15 -21.52 2.84
N LYS A 261 -10.33 -21.07 2.43
CA LYS A 261 -10.74 -21.06 1.02
C LYS A 261 -11.38 -19.73 0.64
N LEU A 262 -11.05 -19.23 -0.54
CA LEU A 262 -11.76 -18.14 -1.19
C LEU A 262 -13.17 -18.64 -1.58
N THR A 263 -14.21 -17.99 -1.06
CA THR A 263 -15.60 -18.27 -1.42
C THR A 263 -15.94 -17.56 -2.73
N THR A 264 -15.65 -16.26 -2.81
CA THR A 264 -15.86 -15.44 -4.00
C THR A 264 -15.14 -14.11 -3.87
N SER A 265 -15.05 -13.37 -4.99
CA SER A 265 -14.71 -11.95 -5.03
C SER A 265 -15.83 -11.22 -5.78
N LEU A 266 -16.19 -10.04 -5.28
CA LEU A 266 -17.26 -9.19 -5.80
C LEU A 266 -16.66 -7.84 -6.19
N LEU A 267 -17.01 -7.32 -7.37
CA LEU A 267 -16.52 -6.03 -7.82
C LEU A 267 -17.30 -4.88 -7.15
N LEU A 268 -16.54 -3.92 -6.62
CA LEU A 268 -17.06 -2.73 -5.94
C LEU A 268 -17.36 -1.58 -6.90
N ASP A 269 -16.89 -1.72 -8.15
CA ASP A 269 -17.08 -0.77 -9.23
C ASP A 269 -18.51 -0.83 -9.76
N ASP A 270 -18.98 0.25 -10.38
CA ASP A 270 -20.16 0.22 -11.24
C ASP A 270 -19.77 0.23 -12.73
N LEU A 271 -20.75 0.13 -13.61
CA LEU A 271 -20.54 0.10 -15.06
C LEU A 271 -19.87 1.36 -15.64
N THR A 272 -19.92 2.47 -14.91
CA THR A 272 -19.53 3.79 -15.41
C THR A 272 -18.45 4.46 -14.59
N ALA A 273 -18.15 3.92 -13.40
CA ALA A 273 -17.19 4.54 -12.50
C ALA A 273 -16.46 3.52 -11.61
N GLY A 274 -15.14 3.56 -11.64
CA GLY A 274 -14.29 2.79 -10.75
C GLY A 274 -14.49 3.14 -9.28
N ALA A 275 -14.19 2.18 -8.40
CA ALA A 275 -14.12 2.30 -6.93
C ALA A 275 -12.67 2.31 -6.46
N ALA A 276 -11.83 3.15 -7.10
CA ALA A 276 -10.39 3.07 -7.09
C ALA A 276 -9.76 3.08 -5.69
N ASP A 277 -8.73 2.24 -5.56
CA ASP A 277 -7.81 2.16 -4.45
C ASP A 277 -8.51 1.90 -3.10
N PRO A 278 -9.23 0.74 -2.93
CA PRO A 278 -9.84 0.38 -1.66
C PRO A 278 -8.76 0.21 -0.59
N TRP A 279 -8.98 0.81 0.60
CA TRP A 279 -7.93 0.90 1.60
C TRP A 279 -8.22 0.13 2.88
N ALA A 280 -9.38 0.34 3.47
CA ALA A 280 -9.77 -0.28 4.72
C ALA A 280 -11.20 -0.80 4.66
N VAL A 281 -11.50 -1.80 5.48
CA VAL A 281 -12.84 -2.38 5.63
C VAL A 281 -13.16 -2.61 7.11
N ALA A 282 -14.38 -2.31 7.51
CA ALA A 282 -14.92 -2.63 8.82
C ALA A 282 -16.25 -3.37 8.71
N CYS A 283 -16.53 -4.25 9.67
CA CYS A 283 -17.76 -5.03 9.77
C CYS A 283 -18.61 -4.52 10.94
N SER A 284 -19.93 -4.50 10.76
CA SER A 284 -20.88 -4.23 11.84
C SER A 284 -20.88 -5.36 12.89
N ALA A 285 -21.30 -5.02 14.11
CA ALA A 285 -21.35 -5.99 15.21
C ALA A 285 -22.33 -7.17 14.97
N ASP A 286 -23.34 -6.96 14.12
CA ASP A 286 -24.28 -8.01 13.68
C ASP A 286 -23.79 -8.82 12.48
N GLY A 287 -22.62 -8.47 11.91
CA GLY A 287 -22.03 -9.16 10.76
C GLY A 287 -22.74 -8.92 9.44
N ARG A 288 -23.70 -7.97 9.36
CA ARG A 288 -24.53 -7.79 8.17
C ARG A 288 -24.14 -6.63 7.26
N ARG A 289 -23.25 -5.73 7.71
CA ARG A 289 -22.82 -4.56 6.95
C ARG A 289 -21.31 -4.44 6.94
N LEU A 290 -20.79 -3.97 5.80
CA LEU A 290 -19.39 -3.57 5.67
C LEU A 290 -19.32 -2.12 5.20
N TRP A 291 -18.27 -1.42 5.66
CA TRP A 291 -17.87 -0.11 5.15
C TRP A 291 -16.47 -0.24 4.58
N ILE A 292 -16.26 0.29 3.35
CA ILE A 292 -15.00 0.16 2.62
C ILE A 292 -14.60 1.55 2.13
N THR A 293 -13.42 2.04 2.51
CA THR A 293 -12.88 3.29 1.99
C THR A 293 -12.22 3.10 0.63
N HIS A 294 -12.40 4.08 -0.26
CA HIS A 294 -11.81 4.14 -1.60
C HIS A 294 -10.95 5.39 -1.72
N ALA A 295 -9.63 5.24 -1.51
CA ALA A 295 -8.70 6.36 -1.43
C ALA A 295 -8.62 7.16 -2.74
N GLY A 296 -8.70 6.49 -3.89
CA GLY A 296 -8.58 7.11 -5.20
C GLY A 296 -9.81 7.91 -5.65
N VAL A 297 -11.00 7.64 -5.11
CA VAL A 297 -12.25 8.33 -5.52
C VAL A 297 -12.93 9.13 -4.40
N HIS A 298 -12.30 9.19 -3.23
CA HIS A 298 -12.74 10.00 -2.08
C HIS A 298 -14.12 9.60 -1.54
N GLU A 299 -14.40 8.30 -1.54
CA GLU A 299 -15.69 7.73 -1.18
C GLU A 299 -15.55 6.60 -0.15
N VAL A 300 -16.66 6.24 0.47
CA VAL A 300 -16.85 5.02 1.25
C VAL A 300 -18.00 4.22 0.66
N SER A 301 -17.82 2.91 0.46
CA SER A 301 -18.90 1.98 0.12
C SER A 301 -19.56 1.46 1.39
N LEU A 302 -20.90 1.40 1.35
CA LEU A 302 -21.72 0.69 2.33
C LEU A 302 -22.24 -0.57 1.63
N VAL A 303 -21.87 -1.75 2.16
CA VAL A 303 -22.23 -3.05 1.56
C VAL A 303 -23.12 -3.84 2.53
N ASP A 304 -24.29 -4.28 2.07
CA ASP A 304 -25.13 -5.25 2.75
C ASP A 304 -24.56 -6.67 2.53
N ILE A 305 -23.60 -7.06 3.35
CA ILE A 305 -22.94 -8.35 3.24
C ILE A 305 -23.88 -9.49 3.67
N GLY A 306 -24.85 -9.21 4.53
CA GLY A 306 -25.88 -10.18 4.91
C GLY A 306 -26.74 -10.59 3.71
N ARG A 307 -27.18 -9.61 2.89
CA ARG A 307 -27.89 -9.88 1.64
C ARG A 307 -27.02 -10.68 0.66
N ILE A 308 -25.74 -10.38 0.56
CA ILE A 308 -24.82 -11.12 -0.29
C ILE A 308 -24.69 -12.58 0.15
N HIS A 309 -24.57 -12.86 1.44
CA HIS A 309 -24.55 -14.23 1.94
C HIS A 309 -25.84 -14.97 1.64
N ASP A 310 -27.02 -14.34 1.82
CA ASP A 310 -28.30 -14.92 1.45
C ASP A 310 -28.37 -15.28 -0.05
N LEU A 311 -27.88 -14.39 -0.92
CA LEU A 311 -27.82 -14.64 -2.37
C LEU A 311 -26.85 -15.77 -2.75
N LEU A 312 -25.69 -15.84 -2.08
CA LEU A 312 -24.73 -16.94 -2.26
C LEU A 312 -25.31 -18.29 -1.83
N GLU A 313 -26.22 -18.31 -0.85
CA GLU A 313 -26.99 -19.49 -0.46
C GLU A 313 -28.11 -19.84 -1.48
N GLY A 314 -28.45 -18.94 -2.39
CA GLY A 314 -29.52 -19.12 -3.40
C GLY A 314 -30.85 -18.54 -3.00
N LYS A 315 -30.91 -17.72 -1.94
CA LYS A 315 -32.11 -17.01 -1.52
C LYS A 315 -32.28 -15.73 -2.36
N VAL A 316 -32.76 -15.89 -3.60
CA VAL A 316 -32.98 -14.76 -4.53
C VAL A 316 -34.39 -14.22 -4.34
N PRO A 317 -34.58 -12.95 -3.92
CA PRO A 317 -35.90 -12.39 -3.75
C PRO A 317 -36.58 -12.16 -5.10
N PRO A 318 -37.95 -12.23 -5.15
CA PRO A 318 -38.73 -12.20 -6.40
C PRO A 318 -38.43 -10.98 -7.28
N GLU A 319 -38.26 -9.81 -6.68
CA GLU A 319 -37.92 -8.57 -7.38
C GLU A 319 -36.57 -8.64 -8.12
N LEU A 320 -35.59 -9.30 -7.54
CA LEU A 320 -34.28 -9.53 -8.16
C LEU A 320 -34.37 -10.63 -9.22
N ALA A 321 -35.12 -11.69 -8.98
CA ALA A 321 -35.28 -12.79 -9.94
C ALA A 321 -35.94 -12.35 -11.26
N GLN A 322 -36.72 -11.28 -11.23
CA GLN A 322 -37.39 -10.72 -12.44
C GLN A 322 -36.44 -9.86 -13.29
N LEU A 323 -35.35 -9.37 -12.72
CA LEU A 323 -34.39 -8.56 -13.46
C LEU A 323 -33.58 -9.43 -14.41
N LYS A 324 -33.43 -8.98 -15.65
CA LYS A 324 -32.66 -9.67 -16.69
C LYS A 324 -31.42 -8.85 -17.09
N GLU A 325 -30.36 -9.53 -17.41
CA GLU A 325 -29.17 -8.98 -18.05
C GLU A 325 -29.33 -9.18 -19.57
N ALA A 326 -29.66 -8.12 -20.28
CA ALA A 326 -29.97 -8.19 -21.71
C ALA A 326 -31.06 -9.27 -22.02
N THR A 327 -30.65 -10.43 -22.53
CA THR A 327 -31.56 -11.53 -22.91
C THR A 327 -31.53 -12.73 -21.96
N ARG A 328 -30.70 -12.68 -20.89
CA ARG A 328 -30.54 -13.79 -19.94
C ARG A 328 -30.96 -13.42 -18.53
N GLU A 329 -31.15 -14.42 -17.69
CA GLU A 329 -31.34 -14.23 -16.27
C GLU A 329 -30.07 -13.60 -15.65
N ASN A 330 -30.24 -12.75 -14.61
CA ASN A 330 -29.14 -12.12 -13.93
C ASN A 330 -28.25 -13.14 -13.20
N ILE A 331 -27.04 -12.72 -12.86
CA ILE A 331 -26.03 -13.59 -12.26
C ILE A 331 -26.52 -14.29 -11.00
N TRP A 332 -27.29 -13.62 -10.15
CA TRP A 332 -27.77 -14.19 -8.88
C TRP A 332 -28.80 -15.30 -9.06
N THR A 333 -29.75 -15.13 -10.00
CA THR A 333 -30.71 -16.18 -10.39
C THR A 333 -29.99 -17.40 -10.95
N ARG A 334 -28.97 -17.19 -11.78
CA ARG A 334 -28.15 -18.25 -12.34
C ARG A 334 -27.33 -18.98 -11.28
N ILE A 335 -26.72 -18.26 -10.30
CA ILE A 335 -25.99 -18.85 -9.16
C ILE A 335 -26.91 -19.67 -8.25
N ALA A 336 -28.18 -19.25 -8.09
CA ALA A 336 -29.14 -20.04 -7.32
C ALA A 336 -29.42 -21.42 -7.95
N GLN A 337 -29.37 -21.51 -9.28
CA GLN A 337 -29.53 -22.74 -10.06
C GLN A 337 -28.24 -23.56 -10.13
N ASP A 338 -27.09 -22.87 -10.29
CA ASP A 338 -25.77 -23.50 -10.42
C ASP A 338 -24.69 -22.75 -9.63
N LYS A 339 -24.28 -23.28 -8.50
CA LYS A 339 -23.22 -22.72 -7.64
C LYS A 339 -21.84 -22.69 -8.29
N ALA A 340 -21.59 -23.47 -9.35
CA ALA A 340 -20.34 -23.42 -10.09
C ALA A 340 -20.08 -22.07 -10.77
N LEU A 341 -21.13 -21.22 -10.90
CA LEU A 341 -21.04 -19.87 -11.45
C LEU A 341 -20.53 -18.81 -10.45
N ILE A 342 -20.44 -19.11 -9.15
CA ILE A 342 -19.97 -18.17 -8.11
C ILE A 342 -18.64 -17.48 -8.49
N PRO A 343 -17.61 -18.14 -9.05
CA PRO A 343 -16.36 -17.48 -9.44
C PRO A 343 -16.53 -16.40 -10.53
N GLN A 344 -17.63 -16.40 -11.30
CA GLN A 344 -17.90 -15.38 -12.32
C GLN A 344 -18.17 -13.99 -11.71
N LEU A 345 -18.54 -13.91 -10.43
CA LEU A 345 -18.74 -12.65 -9.70
C LEU A 345 -17.49 -11.75 -9.71
N ALA A 346 -16.28 -12.34 -9.78
CA ALA A 346 -15.03 -11.59 -9.91
C ALA A 346 -14.86 -10.86 -11.26
N ASN A 347 -15.79 -11.09 -12.19
CA ASN A 347 -15.84 -10.45 -13.51
C ASN A 347 -17.19 -9.78 -13.81
N ASP A 348 -18.04 -9.61 -12.80
CA ASP A 348 -19.39 -9.04 -12.96
C ASP A 348 -19.50 -7.67 -12.28
N LEU A 349 -19.46 -6.60 -13.07
CA LEU A 349 -19.59 -5.21 -12.59
C LEU A 349 -20.99 -4.87 -12.09
N THR A 350 -21.99 -5.72 -12.37
CA THR A 350 -23.39 -5.41 -12.05
C THR A 350 -23.88 -6.10 -10.79
N ALA A 351 -23.22 -7.15 -10.35
CA ALA A 351 -23.71 -8.06 -9.32
C ALA A 351 -24.15 -7.35 -8.01
N LEU A 352 -23.33 -6.48 -7.45
CA LEU A 352 -23.64 -5.77 -6.20
C LEU A 352 -24.77 -4.73 -6.39
N TYR A 353 -24.76 -4.03 -7.50
CA TYR A 353 -25.76 -2.99 -7.82
C TYR A 353 -27.11 -3.60 -8.15
N LEU A 354 -27.16 -4.66 -8.94
CA LEU A 354 -28.39 -5.43 -9.21
C LEU A 354 -29.01 -5.98 -7.93
N ALA A 355 -28.17 -6.47 -7.03
CA ALA A 355 -28.62 -6.92 -5.72
C ALA A 355 -29.12 -5.79 -4.82
N GLY A 356 -28.90 -4.50 -5.16
CA GLY A 356 -29.13 -3.37 -4.27
C GLY A 356 -28.30 -3.46 -2.98
N ALA A 357 -27.14 -4.15 -3.05
CA ALA A 357 -26.32 -4.48 -1.88
C ALA A 357 -25.17 -3.51 -1.66
N ILE A 358 -24.96 -2.54 -2.55
CA ILE A 358 -23.89 -1.53 -2.43
C ILE A 358 -24.41 -0.13 -2.72
N ARG A 359 -23.88 0.84 -1.99
CA ARG A 359 -23.97 2.26 -2.32
C ARG A 359 -22.69 2.96 -1.89
N ARG A 360 -22.33 4.06 -2.55
CA ARG A 360 -21.15 4.87 -2.24
C ARG A 360 -21.56 6.24 -1.71
N ALA A 361 -20.77 6.77 -0.77
CA ALA A 361 -20.96 8.08 -0.14
C ALA A 361 -19.64 8.84 -0.06
N LYS A 362 -19.71 10.19 -0.09
CA LYS A 362 -18.54 11.05 0.09
C LYS A 362 -18.12 11.10 1.55
N THR A 363 -16.80 11.14 1.80
CA THR A 363 -16.21 11.15 3.14
C THR A 363 -15.98 12.55 3.71
N GLY A 364 -16.26 13.60 2.92
CA GLY A 364 -16.02 14.99 3.32
C GLY A 364 -14.56 15.44 3.18
N GLY A 365 -13.71 14.63 2.51
CA GLY A 365 -12.32 14.97 2.24
C GLY A 365 -11.69 14.03 1.23
N ASN A 366 -10.41 14.23 0.92
CA ASN A 366 -9.68 13.54 -0.13
C ASN A 366 -8.78 12.43 0.45
N GLY A 367 -8.71 11.31 -0.26
CA GLY A 367 -7.87 10.16 0.07
C GLY A 367 -8.31 9.47 1.37
N PRO A 368 -9.56 8.98 1.49
CA PRO A 368 -9.98 8.24 2.68
C PRO A 368 -9.18 6.95 2.81
N ARG A 369 -8.57 6.74 3.97
CA ARG A 369 -7.76 5.58 4.31
C ARG A 369 -8.39 4.81 5.46
N GLY A 370 -7.84 4.90 6.67
CA GLY A 370 -8.41 4.22 7.84
C GLY A 370 -9.86 4.60 8.12
N LEU A 371 -10.63 3.64 8.64
CA LEU A 371 -11.99 3.87 9.11
C LEU A 371 -12.24 3.08 10.40
N VAL A 372 -13.16 3.58 11.25
CA VAL A 372 -13.61 2.87 12.45
C VAL A 372 -15.07 3.21 12.75
N LEU A 373 -15.82 2.20 13.14
CA LEU A 373 -17.17 2.36 13.68
C LEU A 373 -17.08 2.68 15.17
N ALA A 374 -17.78 3.72 15.61
CA ALA A 374 -17.87 4.05 17.03
C ALA A 374 -18.57 2.91 17.81
N PRO A 375 -18.24 2.69 19.10
CA PRO A 375 -19.00 1.82 19.97
C PRO A 375 -20.49 2.16 19.92
N GLY A 376 -21.36 1.13 19.83
CA GLY A 376 -22.79 1.32 19.65
C GLY A 376 -23.24 1.62 18.20
N GLY A 377 -22.32 1.76 17.24
CA GLY A 377 -22.64 1.85 15.81
C GLY A 377 -23.33 3.15 15.38
N GLN A 378 -23.14 4.27 16.13
CA GLN A 378 -23.83 5.53 15.87
C GLN A 378 -23.10 6.46 14.91
N LYS A 379 -21.78 6.33 14.80
CA LYS A 379 -20.92 7.17 13.95
C LYS A 379 -19.86 6.30 13.27
N LEU A 380 -19.57 6.60 12.01
CA LEU A 380 -18.43 6.07 11.28
C LEU A 380 -17.41 7.19 11.11
N PHE A 381 -16.19 6.98 11.59
CA PHE A 381 -15.07 7.90 11.43
C PHE A 381 -14.17 7.45 10.29
N VAL A 382 -13.78 8.37 9.41
CA VAL A 382 -12.96 8.10 8.22
C VAL A 382 -11.79 9.09 8.15
N ALA A 383 -10.57 8.59 8.09
CA ALA A 383 -9.36 9.38 7.96
C ALA A 383 -9.15 9.84 6.51
N ASN A 384 -9.26 11.14 6.23
CA ASN A 384 -9.07 11.75 4.91
C ASN A 384 -7.62 12.26 4.79
N TYR A 385 -6.75 11.43 4.23
CA TYR A 385 -5.29 11.59 4.24
C TYR A 385 -4.81 12.93 3.67
N PHE A 386 -5.31 13.32 2.50
CA PHE A 386 -4.86 14.55 1.83
C PHE A 386 -5.51 15.82 2.37
N SER A 387 -6.72 15.71 2.90
CA SER A 387 -7.42 16.85 3.49
C SER A 387 -6.99 17.14 4.93
N GLY A 388 -6.31 16.21 5.62
CA GLY A 388 -5.95 16.37 7.02
C GLY A 388 -7.17 16.42 7.95
N THR A 389 -8.24 15.70 7.60
CA THR A 389 -9.51 15.69 8.34
C THR A 389 -9.96 14.27 8.68
N VAL A 390 -10.85 14.16 9.65
CA VAL A 390 -11.66 12.96 9.92
C VAL A 390 -13.09 13.26 9.52
N GLY A 391 -13.62 12.52 8.53
CA GLY A 391 -15.03 12.53 8.17
C GLY A 391 -15.85 11.79 9.22
N VAL A 392 -17.00 12.34 9.60
CA VAL A 392 -17.97 11.72 10.51
C VAL A 392 -19.24 11.43 9.72
N LEU A 393 -19.59 10.17 9.58
CA LEU A 393 -20.74 9.74 8.77
C LEU A 393 -21.77 9.00 9.63
N ASP A 394 -23.02 9.07 9.21
CA ASP A 394 -24.06 8.15 9.64
C ASP A 394 -23.77 6.78 9.01
N PRO A 395 -23.56 5.72 9.80
CA PRO A 395 -23.18 4.41 9.25
C PRO A 395 -24.36 3.69 8.57
N ALA A 396 -25.61 4.06 8.85
CA ALA A 396 -26.78 3.43 8.24
C ALA A 396 -27.03 3.98 6.84
N GLU A 397 -26.88 5.29 6.64
CA GLU A 397 -27.19 5.98 5.39
C GLU A 397 -25.95 6.45 4.60
N GLY A 398 -24.77 6.47 5.23
CA GLY A 398 -23.55 7.06 4.65
C GLY A 398 -23.61 8.58 4.56
N LYS A 399 -24.58 9.21 5.21
CA LYS A 399 -24.71 10.67 5.23
C LYS A 399 -23.57 11.32 5.99
N LEU A 400 -22.89 12.28 5.38
CA LEU A 400 -21.86 13.07 6.05
C LEU A 400 -22.53 13.96 7.13
N LEU A 401 -22.13 13.76 8.38
CA LEU A 401 -22.58 14.53 9.54
C LEU A 401 -21.68 15.75 9.81
N GLY A 402 -20.40 15.66 9.45
CA GLY A 402 -19.41 16.71 9.61
C GLY A 402 -17.99 16.23 9.37
N THR A 403 -17.02 17.13 9.54
CA THR A 403 -15.60 16.83 9.45
C THR A 403 -14.86 17.43 10.65
N ILE A 404 -13.86 16.72 11.17
CA ILE A 404 -12.98 17.17 12.24
C ILE A 404 -11.59 17.42 11.65
N ALA A 405 -11.06 18.63 11.74
CA ALA A 405 -9.68 18.91 11.36
C ALA A 405 -8.72 18.20 12.34
N VAL A 406 -7.73 17.48 11.82
CA VAL A 406 -6.70 16.82 12.64
C VAL A 406 -5.71 17.85 13.20
N GLY A 407 -5.54 18.96 12.49
CA GLY A 407 -4.71 20.10 12.84
C GLY A 407 -4.74 21.14 11.73
N GLN A 408 -3.90 22.15 11.83
CA GLN A 408 -3.79 23.16 10.79
C GLN A 408 -3.14 22.56 9.55
N GLN A 409 -3.79 22.69 8.37
CA GLN A 409 -3.28 22.24 7.09
C GLN A 409 -2.63 23.42 6.35
N PRO A 410 -1.36 23.33 5.97
CA PRO A 410 -0.72 24.38 5.18
C PRO A 410 -1.24 24.40 3.74
N VAL A 411 -1.02 25.52 3.03
CA VAL A 411 -1.28 25.59 1.59
C VAL A 411 -0.38 24.60 0.87
N SER A 412 -0.96 23.81 -0.03
CA SER A 412 -0.23 22.78 -0.77
C SER A 412 0.79 23.40 -1.73
N ASP A 413 2.05 23.03 -1.60
CA ASP A 413 3.11 23.33 -2.58
C ASP A 413 2.97 22.42 -3.82
N ALA A 414 3.86 22.59 -4.80
CA ALA A 414 3.83 21.80 -6.04
C ALA A 414 4.00 20.29 -5.78
N VAL A 415 4.87 19.91 -4.82
CA VAL A 415 5.09 18.50 -4.48
C VAL A 415 3.82 17.89 -3.89
N ARG A 416 3.18 18.58 -2.93
CA ARG A 416 1.93 18.09 -2.31
C ARG A 416 0.78 18.05 -3.30
N ARG A 417 0.64 19.03 -4.21
CA ARG A 417 -0.36 18.98 -5.27
C ARG A 417 -0.12 17.81 -6.23
N GLY A 418 1.14 17.58 -6.59
CA GLY A 418 1.54 16.42 -7.40
C GLY A 418 1.25 15.08 -6.71
N GLU A 419 1.52 14.96 -5.40
CA GLU A 419 1.18 13.79 -4.60
C GLU A 419 -0.33 13.54 -4.60
N ILE A 420 -1.14 14.59 -4.40
CA ILE A 420 -2.61 14.49 -4.46
C ILE A 420 -3.04 14.00 -5.84
N TYR A 421 -2.54 14.59 -6.92
CA TYR A 421 -2.87 14.17 -8.29
C TYR A 421 -2.49 12.71 -8.54
N PHE A 422 -1.32 12.30 -8.08
CA PHE A 422 -0.79 10.94 -8.26
C PHE A 422 -1.71 9.86 -7.65
N HIS A 423 -2.44 10.20 -6.59
CA HIS A 423 -3.35 9.29 -5.88
C HIS A 423 -4.84 9.55 -6.20
N ASP A 424 -5.14 10.47 -7.12
CA ASP A 424 -6.52 10.90 -7.42
C ASP A 424 -7.04 10.25 -8.71
N ALA A 425 -7.78 9.15 -8.58
CA ALA A 425 -8.43 8.47 -9.70
C ALA A 425 -9.57 9.28 -10.33
N THR A 426 -10.06 10.34 -9.68
CA THR A 426 -11.07 11.22 -10.30
C THR A 426 -10.52 12.00 -11.48
N ARG A 427 -9.19 12.02 -11.65
CA ARG A 427 -8.46 12.58 -12.79
C ARG A 427 -8.35 11.60 -13.97
N CYS A 428 -8.75 10.35 -13.81
CA CYS A 428 -8.82 9.35 -14.85
C CYS A 428 -10.21 9.29 -15.49
N PHE A 429 -10.29 8.95 -16.77
CA PHE A 429 -11.56 8.66 -17.44
C PHE A 429 -12.34 7.61 -16.64
N GLN A 430 -13.61 7.91 -16.34
CA GLN A 430 -14.49 7.08 -15.51
C GLN A 430 -13.89 6.63 -14.15
N ARG A 431 -12.88 7.32 -13.64
CA ARG A 431 -12.29 7.09 -12.30
C ARG A 431 -11.73 5.68 -12.06
N TRP A 432 -11.26 5.02 -13.11
CA TRP A 432 -10.84 3.61 -13.02
C TRP A 432 -9.54 3.39 -12.27
N HIS A 433 -8.59 4.31 -12.30
CA HIS A 433 -7.33 4.18 -11.56
C HIS A 433 -6.63 5.53 -11.39
N SER A 434 -5.71 5.57 -10.44
CA SER A 434 -4.74 6.63 -10.23
C SER A 434 -3.35 6.18 -10.71
N CYS A 435 -2.36 7.06 -10.71
CA CYS A 435 -0.96 6.64 -10.92
C CYS A 435 -0.52 5.63 -9.84
N ALA A 436 -0.99 5.83 -8.60
CA ALA A 436 -0.71 4.94 -7.48
C ALA A 436 -1.31 3.54 -7.63
N SER A 437 -2.28 3.32 -8.52
CA SER A 437 -2.85 1.98 -8.76
C SER A 437 -1.87 1.03 -9.47
N CYS A 438 -0.90 1.56 -10.26
CA CYS A 438 0.19 0.79 -10.87
C CYS A 438 1.54 1.05 -10.17
N HIS A 439 1.80 2.30 -9.76
CA HIS A 439 3.03 2.71 -9.09
C HIS A 439 2.81 2.75 -7.57
N LEU A 440 2.75 1.56 -6.95
CA LEU A 440 2.45 1.40 -5.53
C LEU A 440 3.54 2.01 -4.63
N ASP A 441 3.24 2.20 -3.36
CA ASP A 441 4.19 2.66 -2.33
C ASP A 441 5.00 3.88 -2.79
N ASP A 442 4.29 4.93 -3.23
CA ASP A 442 4.89 6.18 -3.66
C ASP A 442 5.87 5.99 -4.84
N GLY A 443 5.38 5.37 -5.92
CA GLY A 443 6.08 5.34 -7.19
C GLY A 443 6.87 4.07 -7.51
N ARG A 444 6.65 2.94 -6.81
CA ARG A 444 7.31 1.64 -7.14
C ARG A 444 6.45 0.81 -8.09
N THR A 445 6.66 -0.49 -8.12
CA THR A 445 5.90 -1.42 -8.98
C THR A 445 4.65 -1.97 -8.28
N ASP A 446 3.67 -2.43 -9.07
CA ASP A 446 2.55 -3.27 -8.60
C ASP A 446 2.83 -4.79 -8.73
N GLY A 447 3.99 -5.15 -9.27
CA GLY A 447 4.40 -6.54 -9.51
C GLY A 447 3.71 -7.20 -10.71
N LEU A 448 3.01 -6.42 -11.55
CA LEU A 448 2.29 -6.88 -12.73
C LEU A 448 2.94 -6.35 -14.01
N THR A 449 2.57 -6.93 -15.14
CA THR A 449 2.98 -6.48 -16.48
C THR A 449 1.79 -5.92 -17.24
N TRP A 450 2.00 -4.83 -17.99
CA TRP A 450 0.92 -4.12 -18.69
C TRP A 450 1.24 -3.95 -20.17
N ASP A 451 0.26 -4.24 -21.03
CA ASP A 451 0.36 -4.09 -22.47
C ASP A 451 -0.27 -2.76 -22.93
N PHE A 452 0.57 -1.72 -23.06
CA PHE A 452 0.14 -0.37 -23.46
C PHE A 452 0.07 -0.16 -24.97
N LEU A 453 0.09 -1.19 -25.79
CA LEU A 453 -0.06 -1.18 -27.26
C LEU A 453 0.91 -0.27 -28.04
N ARG A 454 1.84 0.40 -27.39
CA ARG A 454 2.74 1.37 -28.06
C ARG A 454 3.87 0.71 -28.82
N ASP A 455 4.11 -0.54 -28.50
CA ASP A 455 5.18 -1.39 -29.04
C ASP A 455 4.67 -2.77 -29.47
N GLY A 456 3.37 -2.87 -29.76
CA GLY A 456 2.69 -4.06 -30.27
C GLY A 456 1.76 -4.70 -29.22
N ILE A 457 0.73 -5.43 -29.69
CA ILE A 457 -0.21 -6.19 -28.86
C ILE A 457 0.50 -7.44 -28.32
N GLY A 458 0.27 -7.78 -27.04
CA GLY A 458 0.88 -8.93 -26.38
C GLY A 458 2.32 -8.69 -25.94
N ASN A 459 2.77 -7.42 -25.88
CA ASN A 459 4.10 -7.01 -25.47
C ASN A 459 4.08 -6.35 -24.07
N GLY A 460 3.65 -7.08 -23.07
CA GLY A 460 3.53 -6.60 -21.69
C GLY A 460 4.87 -6.12 -21.13
N LYS A 461 4.82 -5.01 -20.39
CA LYS A 461 5.96 -4.42 -19.68
C LYS A 461 5.69 -4.35 -18.19
N ASP A 462 6.65 -4.81 -17.41
CA ASP A 462 6.68 -4.66 -15.96
C ASP A 462 6.78 -3.16 -15.58
N VAL A 463 6.07 -2.79 -14.52
CA VAL A 463 6.02 -1.39 -14.04
C VAL A 463 7.38 -0.98 -13.47
N ILE A 464 7.92 0.11 -13.99
CA ILE A 464 9.21 0.66 -13.56
C ILE A 464 9.02 1.60 -12.36
N SER A 465 9.91 1.52 -11.37
CA SER A 465 9.97 2.49 -10.27
C SER A 465 10.22 3.91 -10.81
N LEU A 466 9.52 4.89 -10.24
CA LEU A 466 9.72 6.32 -10.52
C LEU A 466 10.81 6.94 -9.63
N VAL A 467 11.33 6.18 -8.66
CA VAL A 467 12.42 6.65 -7.80
C VAL A 467 13.64 6.96 -8.65
N LEU A 468 14.27 8.11 -8.41
CA LEU A 468 15.39 8.63 -9.19
C LEU A 468 15.07 8.98 -10.67
N ILE A 469 13.80 9.15 -11.03
CA ILE A 469 13.39 9.45 -12.42
C ILE A 469 14.14 10.67 -13.03
N GLY A 470 14.55 11.64 -12.21
CA GLY A 470 15.36 12.78 -12.65
C GLY A 470 16.78 12.42 -13.11
N HIS A 471 17.25 11.22 -12.81
CA HIS A 471 18.63 10.78 -13.07
C HIS A 471 18.74 9.60 -14.04
N THR A 472 17.61 9.04 -14.47
CA THR A 472 17.55 7.77 -15.23
C THR A 472 16.98 7.94 -16.64
N SER A 473 17.01 9.16 -17.21
CA SER A 473 16.62 9.36 -18.62
C SER A 473 17.59 8.66 -19.58
N PRO A 474 17.10 8.12 -20.72
CA PRO A 474 15.71 8.08 -21.18
C PRO A 474 14.84 7.11 -20.42
N HIS A 475 13.50 7.20 -20.55
CA HIS A 475 12.57 6.45 -19.73
C HIS A 475 11.79 5.42 -20.55
N ASN A 476 11.17 4.49 -19.81
CA ASN A 476 10.52 3.24 -20.13
C ASN A 476 11.49 2.15 -20.67
N ARG A 477 10.97 0.91 -20.79
CA ARG A 477 11.80 -0.26 -21.13
C ARG A 477 12.48 -0.17 -22.52
N ARG A 478 11.96 0.68 -23.42
CA ARG A 478 12.48 0.90 -24.79
C ARG A 478 13.07 2.29 -24.99
N ALA A 479 13.36 3.03 -23.90
CA ALA A 479 13.97 4.37 -23.96
C ALA A 479 13.20 5.37 -24.86
N THR A 480 11.88 5.26 -24.94
CA THR A 480 11.05 6.06 -25.88
C THR A 480 10.60 7.41 -25.31
N ARG A 481 11.00 7.75 -24.09
CA ARG A 481 10.69 9.03 -23.43
C ARG A 481 11.99 9.75 -23.09
N SER A 482 12.17 10.93 -23.65
CA SER A 482 13.43 11.69 -23.54
C SER A 482 13.62 12.35 -22.18
N SER A 483 12.54 12.66 -21.46
CA SER A 483 12.58 13.41 -20.21
C SER A 483 11.52 12.94 -19.20
N PRO A 484 11.73 13.20 -17.89
CA PRO A 484 10.71 12.92 -16.86
C PRO A 484 9.38 13.63 -17.13
N ARG A 485 9.41 14.88 -17.60
CA ARG A 485 8.20 15.65 -17.92
C ARG A 485 7.38 15.01 -19.04
N GLU A 486 8.06 14.56 -20.08
CA GLU A 486 7.43 13.81 -21.18
C GLU A 486 6.83 12.50 -20.66
N CYS A 487 7.54 11.81 -19.76
CA CYS A 487 7.06 10.59 -19.13
C CYS A 487 5.75 10.82 -18.36
N MET A 488 5.69 11.86 -17.51
CA MET A 488 4.48 12.21 -16.77
C MET A 488 3.30 12.52 -17.70
N ARG A 489 3.50 13.44 -18.67
CA ARG A 489 2.45 13.83 -19.61
C ARG A 489 1.92 12.65 -20.41
N THR A 490 2.80 11.85 -20.98
CA THR A 490 2.40 10.72 -21.83
C THR A 490 1.86 9.54 -21.01
N GLY A 491 2.25 9.41 -19.75
CA GLY A 491 1.66 8.49 -18.79
C GLY A 491 0.18 8.81 -18.59
N VAL A 492 -0.14 10.05 -18.22
CA VAL A 492 -1.54 10.48 -18.03
C VAL A 492 -2.36 10.29 -19.31
N MET A 493 -1.85 10.76 -20.46
CA MET A 493 -2.58 10.62 -21.74
C MET A 493 -2.81 9.16 -22.14
N GLY A 494 -1.87 8.27 -21.85
CA GLY A 494 -1.91 6.89 -22.30
C GLY A 494 -2.56 5.91 -21.34
N SER A 495 -2.62 6.23 -20.05
CA SER A 495 -3.25 5.38 -19.05
C SER A 495 -4.54 5.97 -18.48
N HIS A 496 -4.56 7.26 -18.14
CA HIS A 496 -5.79 7.90 -17.64
C HIS A 496 -6.77 8.31 -18.74
N LEU A 497 -6.36 8.27 -20.03
CA LEU A 497 -7.17 8.65 -21.21
C LEU A 497 -7.72 10.07 -21.13
N VAL A 498 -6.96 10.98 -20.55
CA VAL A 498 -7.27 12.41 -20.45
C VAL A 498 -6.06 13.25 -20.90
N VAL A 499 -6.31 14.46 -21.36
CA VAL A 499 -5.25 15.42 -21.65
C VAL A 499 -5.01 16.23 -20.38
N PRO A 500 -3.84 16.10 -19.73
CA PRO A 500 -3.57 16.87 -18.51
C PRO A 500 -3.27 18.33 -18.83
N GLU A 501 -3.67 19.22 -17.92
CA GLU A 501 -3.23 20.62 -17.96
C GLU A 501 -1.71 20.71 -17.72
N PRO A 502 -1.00 21.68 -18.34
CA PRO A 502 0.44 21.84 -18.15
C PRO A 502 0.85 21.97 -16.67
N ALA A 503 0.06 22.67 -15.86
CA ALA A 503 0.32 22.82 -14.43
C ALA A 503 0.20 21.49 -13.66
N ASP A 504 -0.75 20.64 -14.01
CA ASP A 504 -0.88 19.30 -13.43
C ASP A 504 0.34 18.43 -13.74
N VAL A 505 0.89 18.54 -14.96
CA VAL A 505 2.13 17.85 -15.35
C VAL A 505 3.32 18.34 -14.55
N ASP A 506 3.41 19.66 -14.31
CA ASP A 506 4.50 20.26 -13.54
C ASP A 506 4.42 19.87 -12.05
N ASP A 507 3.23 19.82 -11.47
CA ASP A 507 3.01 19.33 -10.11
C ASP A 507 3.33 17.82 -9.98
N LEU A 508 2.88 16.98 -10.91
CA LEU A 508 3.23 15.55 -10.97
C LEU A 508 4.75 15.35 -11.09
N LEU A 509 5.40 16.16 -11.94
CA LEU A 509 6.85 16.13 -12.09
C LEU A 509 7.55 16.51 -10.77
N ALA A 510 7.08 17.57 -10.09
CA ALA A 510 7.64 17.98 -8.81
C ALA A 510 7.56 16.86 -7.76
N TYR A 511 6.42 16.17 -7.70
CA TYR A 511 6.25 15.00 -6.83
C TYR A 511 7.18 13.84 -7.22
N ALA A 512 7.21 13.44 -8.51
CA ALA A 512 8.05 12.34 -8.97
C ALA A 512 9.55 12.59 -8.72
N LEU A 513 10.00 13.84 -8.89
CA LEU A 513 11.39 14.25 -8.58
C LEU A 513 11.68 14.30 -7.07
N SER A 514 10.66 14.42 -6.23
CA SER A 514 10.82 14.42 -4.77
C SER A 514 10.97 13.01 -4.17
N LEU A 515 10.65 11.95 -4.93
CA LEU A 515 10.73 10.58 -4.49
C LEU A 515 12.19 10.19 -4.20
N LYS A 516 12.42 9.69 -3.00
CA LYS A 516 13.76 9.29 -2.54
C LYS A 516 13.83 7.78 -2.34
N PRO A 517 14.98 7.17 -2.61
CA PRO A 517 15.18 5.77 -2.25
C PRO A 517 15.17 5.60 -0.73
N GLU A 518 14.60 4.50 -0.28
CA GLU A 518 14.62 4.06 1.11
C GLU A 518 15.67 2.94 1.26
N PRO A 519 16.51 2.98 2.29
CA PRO A 519 17.48 1.92 2.56
C PRO A 519 16.77 0.58 2.79
N ASN A 520 17.37 -0.51 2.26
CA ASN A 520 16.86 -1.84 2.55
C ASN A 520 16.93 -2.10 4.07
N PRO A 521 15.81 -2.33 4.76
CA PRO A 521 15.81 -2.55 6.20
C PRO A 521 16.50 -3.86 6.61
N ASN A 522 16.77 -4.76 5.65
CA ASN A 522 17.49 -6.01 5.87
C ASN A 522 19.00 -5.90 5.63
N LEU A 523 19.55 -4.72 5.36
CA LEU A 523 20.98 -4.50 5.17
C LEU A 523 21.87 -5.17 6.23
N PRO A 524 21.56 -5.10 7.55
CA PRO A 524 22.38 -5.78 8.54
C PRO A 524 22.51 -7.29 8.35
N LYS A 525 21.46 -7.94 7.80
CA LYS A 525 21.46 -9.39 7.51
C LYS A 525 22.24 -9.74 6.23
N LEU A 526 22.38 -8.78 5.33
CA LEU A 526 23.01 -8.96 4.01
C LEU A 526 24.47 -8.52 3.97
N ALA A 527 24.95 -7.76 4.95
CA ALA A 527 26.19 -6.97 4.89
C ALA A 527 27.44 -7.75 4.43
N GLU A 528 27.70 -8.91 5.02
CA GLU A 528 28.89 -9.70 4.69
C GLU A 528 28.80 -10.30 3.27
N ALA A 529 27.65 -10.88 2.90
CA ALA A 529 27.40 -11.43 1.57
C ALA A 529 27.45 -10.32 0.50
N ALA A 530 26.86 -9.15 0.81
CA ALA A 530 26.90 -8.00 -0.08
C ALA A 530 28.30 -7.46 -0.35
N GLN A 531 29.20 -7.49 0.64
CA GLN A 531 30.60 -7.11 0.42
C GLN A 531 31.30 -8.06 -0.56
N ARG A 532 31.10 -9.37 -0.44
CA ARG A 532 31.64 -10.35 -1.39
C ARG A 532 31.00 -10.19 -2.78
N GLY A 533 29.68 -9.98 -2.81
CA GLY A 533 28.92 -9.76 -4.04
C GLY A 533 29.35 -8.50 -4.79
N LYS A 534 29.72 -7.42 -4.08
CA LYS A 534 30.28 -6.20 -4.69
C LYS A 534 31.53 -6.48 -5.52
N ILE A 535 32.45 -7.27 -4.99
CA ILE A 535 33.68 -7.63 -5.70
C ILE A 535 33.36 -8.39 -6.99
N LEU A 536 32.36 -9.28 -6.93
CA LEU A 536 31.89 -10.01 -8.13
C LEU A 536 31.22 -9.06 -9.14
N PHE A 537 30.36 -8.17 -8.68
CA PHE A 537 29.62 -7.21 -9.50
C PHE A 537 30.57 -6.25 -10.26
N GLU A 538 31.57 -5.71 -9.58
CA GLU A 538 32.58 -4.82 -10.17
C GLU A 538 33.67 -5.58 -10.96
N GLY A 539 33.85 -6.87 -10.66
CA GLY A 539 34.88 -7.72 -11.22
C GLY A 539 34.36 -8.69 -12.29
N ARG A 540 34.55 -9.99 -12.07
CA ARG A 540 34.35 -11.02 -13.10
C ARG A 540 32.91 -11.25 -13.57
N ALA A 541 31.89 -10.84 -12.78
CA ALA A 541 30.52 -10.88 -13.24
C ALA A 541 30.22 -9.77 -14.28
N GLY A 542 30.99 -8.67 -14.29
CA GLY A 542 30.94 -7.62 -15.30
C GLY A 542 29.71 -6.71 -15.24
N CYS A 543 28.94 -6.74 -14.15
CA CYS A 543 27.67 -6.02 -14.01
C CYS A 543 27.87 -4.49 -14.03
N ALA A 544 28.94 -3.98 -13.41
CA ALA A 544 29.26 -2.55 -13.33
C ALA A 544 29.45 -1.88 -14.70
N GLY A 545 29.69 -2.65 -15.77
CA GLY A 545 29.83 -2.13 -17.14
C GLY A 545 28.55 -1.51 -17.69
N CYS A 546 27.39 -2.06 -17.32
CA CYS A 546 26.07 -1.53 -17.68
C CYS A 546 25.37 -0.87 -16.48
N HIS A 547 25.73 -1.24 -15.25
CA HIS A 547 25.15 -0.72 -14.02
C HIS A 547 26.19 0.04 -13.16
N PRO A 548 26.77 1.16 -13.67
CA PRO A 548 27.74 1.95 -12.91
C PRO A 548 27.06 2.76 -11.78
N ALA A 549 27.74 2.87 -10.63
CA ALA A 549 27.32 3.78 -9.57
C ALA A 549 27.35 5.26 -10.05
N PRO A 550 26.60 6.19 -9.43
CA PRO A 550 25.78 6.01 -8.22
C PRO A 550 24.33 5.55 -8.51
N TYR A 551 23.87 5.61 -9.76
CA TYR A 551 22.49 5.29 -10.11
C TYR A 551 22.31 3.86 -10.65
N PHE A 552 23.39 3.11 -10.78
CA PHE A 552 23.40 1.73 -11.27
C PHE A 552 22.66 1.54 -12.60
N THR A 553 22.88 2.47 -13.52
CA THR A 553 22.43 2.46 -14.92
C THR A 553 23.41 3.28 -15.78
N ASP A 554 23.74 2.80 -16.98
CA ASP A 554 24.48 3.54 -17.98
C ASP A 554 23.57 4.32 -18.95
N ARG A 555 22.23 4.17 -18.77
CA ARG A 555 21.18 4.85 -19.59
C ARG A 555 21.31 4.53 -21.09
N LYS A 556 21.68 3.30 -21.40
CA LYS A 556 21.83 2.79 -22.77
C LYS A 556 21.00 1.55 -22.98
N MET A 557 20.76 1.25 -24.24
CA MET A 557 20.01 0.07 -24.67
C MET A 557 20.94 -1.12 -24.89
N HIS A 558 20.72 -2.22 -24.19
CA HIS A 558 21.50 -3.47 -24.34
C HIS A 558 20.62 -4.66 -24.70
N ASN A 559 21.18 -5.60 -25.47
CA ASN A 559 20.58 -6.91 -25.68
C ASN A 559 21.17 -7.89 -24.67
N VAL A 560 20.36 -8.22 -23.66
CA VAL A 560 20.73 -9.13 -22.57
C VAL A 560 20.23 -10.56 -22.80
N GLY A 561 19.85 -10.89 -24.03
CA GLY A 561 19.41 -12.25 -24.40
C GLY A 561 17.95 -12.56 -24.06
N ILE A 562 17.19 -11.57 -23.60
CA ILE A 562 15.76 -11.70 -23.29
C ILE A 562 14.98 -11.22 -24.52
N LEU A 563 14.41 -12.18 -25.28
CA LEU A 563 13.69 -11.87 -26.51
C LEU A 563 12.19 -12.10 -26.31
N THR A 564 11.38 -11.30 -27.01
CA THR A 564 9.94 -11.53 -27.19
C THR A 564 9.62 -11.49 -28.69
N PRO A 565 8.50 -12.09 -29.13
CA PRO A 565 8.08 -12.02 -30.53
C PRO A 565 7.94 -10.58 -31.06
N SER A 566 7.50 -9.64 -30.21
CA SER A 566 7.32 -8.24 -30.55
C SER A 566 8.63 -7.44 -30.52
N GLU A 567 9.67 -7.93 -29.85
CA GLU A 567 10.98 -7.27 -29.70
C GLU A 567 12.13 -8.29 -29.98
N PRO A 568 12.28 -8.70 -31.25
CA PRO A 568 13.27 -9.70 -31.62
C PRO A 568 14.71 -9.20 -31.52
N ASP A 569 14.93 -7.86 -31.46
CA ASP A 569 16.25 -7.26 -31.22
C ASP A 569 16.71 -7.41 -29.75
N GLY A 570 15.78 -7.69 -28.81
CA GLY A 570 16.05 -7.90 -27.39
C GLY A 570 16.76 -6.74 -26.68
N ARG A 571 16.65 -5.51 -27.22
CA ARG A 571 17.34 -4.33 -26.68
C ARG A 571 16.42 -3.56 -25.75
N TYR A 572 16.87 -3.40 -24.51
CA TYR A 572 16.15 -2.70 -23.46
C TYR A 572 17.05 -1.66 -22.77
N ASP A 573 16.43 -0.60 -22.31
CA ASP A 573 17.10 0.40 -21.47
C ASP A 573 17.57 -0.24 -20.16
N THR A 574 18.78 0.09 -19.74
CA THR A 574 19.36 -0.40 -18.49
C THR A 574 18.63 0.21 -17.30
N PRO A 575 17.83 -0.56 -16.53
CA PRO A 575 17.15 0.00 -15.37
C PRO A 575 18.14 0.33 -14.25
N SER A 576 17.80 1.31 -13.41
CA SER A 576 18.49 1.50 -12.13
C SER A 576 18.30 0.28 -11.25
N LEU A 577 19.36 -0.13 -10.52
CA LEU A 577 19.27 -1.18 -9.50
C LEU A 577 19.01 -0.63 -8.09
N VAL A 578 18.90 0.69 -7.93
CA VAL A 578 18.56 1.29 -6.64
C VAL A 578 17.17 0.82 -6.20
N GLU A 579 17.07 0.35 -4.97
CA GLU A 579 15.87 -0.31 -4.41
C GLU A 579 15.44 -1.59 -5.14
N ALA A 580 16.36 -2.32 -5.77
CA ALA A 580 16.02 -3.58 -6.43
C ALA A 580 15.29 -4.57 -5.50
N TYR A 581 15.48 -4.49 -4.19
CA TYR A 581 14.80 -5.32 -3.20
C TYR A 581 13.29 -5.11 -3.14
N ARG A 582 12.76 -3.98 -3.66
CA ARG A 582 11.31 -3.65 -3.70
C ARG A 582 10.67 -3.85 -5.07
N THR A 583 11.46 -4.03 -6.13
CA THR A 583 10.98 -3.95 -7.51
C THR A 583 10.83 -5.31 -8.21
N ALA A 584 10.84 -6.42 -7.46
CA ALA A 584 10.46 -7.71 -8.04
C ALA A 584 9.01 -7.68 -8.58
N PRO A 585 8.72 -8.39 -9.71
CA PRO A 585 9.61 -9.27 -10.48
C PRO A 585 10.56 -8.47 -11.40
N TYR A 586 11.53 -9.16 -12.03
CA TYR A 586 12.62 -8.54 -12.78
C TYR A 586 12.53 -8.78 -14.27
N PHE A 587 13.32 -8.03 -15.05
CA PHE A 587 13.31 -7.85 -16.48
C PHE A 587 12.17 -6.97 -17.00
N HIS A 588 12.19 -6.71 -18.30
CA HIS A 588 11.23 -5.81 -18.93
C HIS A 588 9.78 -6.27 -18.86
N ASP A 589 9.56 -7.58 -18.77
CA ASP A 589 8.24 -8.22 -18.71
C ASP A 589 7.96 -8.92 -17.36
N GLY A 590 8.87 -8.77 -16.38
CA GLY A 590 8.70 -9.35 -15.06
C GLY A 590 8.76 -10.89 -15.01
N ARG A 591 9.44 -11.53 -15.99
CA ARG A 591 9.52 -13.01 -16.07
C ARG A 591 10.33 -13.69 -14.97
N ALA A 592 11.23 -12.97 -14.32
CA ALA A 592 12.02 -13.49 -13.21
C ALA A 592 11.41 -13.05 -11.87
N ALA A 593 10.89 -13.98 -11.10
CA ALA A 593 10.30 -13.70 -9.79
C ALA A 593 11.36 -13.24 -8.77
N THR A 594 12.60 -13.68 -8.92
CA THR A 594 13.73 -13.37 -8.03
C THR A 594 14.98 -12.99 -8.81
N LEU A 595 15.92 -12.27 -8.18
CA LEU A 595 17.24 -12.01 -8.76
C LEU A 595 18.03 -13.28 -8.99
N HIS A 596 17.86 -14.28 -8.14
CA HIS A 596 18.49 -15.60 -8.34
C HIS A 596 18.04 -16.23 -9.67
N GLU A 597 16.73 -16.19 -9.99
CA GLU A 597 16.23 -16.66 -11.30
C GLU A 597 16.76 -15.80 -12.45
N ALA A 598 16.86 -14.48 -12.26
CA ALA A 598 17.41 -13.59 -13.28
C ALA A 598 18.86 -13.94 -13.64
N PHE A 599 19.69 -14.32 -12.65
CA PHE A 599 21.10 -14.64 -12.86
C PHE A 599 21.35 -16.09 -13.30
N THR A 600 20.41 -17.00 -13.06
CA THR A 600 20.53 -18.43 -13.38
C THR A 600 19.63 -18.85 -14.54
N ARG A 601 18.33 -19.01 -14.27
CA ARG A 601 17.34 -19.53 -15.21
C ARG A 601 17.21 -18.70 -16.49
N HIS A 602 17.30 -17.38 -16.37
CA HIS A 602 17.07 -16.45 -17.48
C HIS A 602 18.37 -15.90 -18.11
N ASN A 603 19.54 -16.32 -17.61
CA ASN A 603 20.85 -15.95 -18.19
C ASN A 603 21.66 -17.14 -18.65
N THR A 604 21.04 -18.15 -19.26
CA THR A 604 21.69 -19.39 -19.71
C THR A 604 22.75 -19.18 -20.80
N GLN A 605 22.71 -18.04 -21.51
CA GLN A 605 23.68 -17.69 -22.56
C GLN A 605 24.79 -16.74 -22.09
N GLY A 606 24.79 -16.32 -20.81
CA GLY A 606 25.77 -15.39 -20.26
C GLY A 606 25.74 -14.00 -20.89
N ARG A 607 24.59 -13.56 -21.45
CA ARG A 607 24.44 -12.24 -22.07
C ARG A 607 24.11 -11.13 -21.07
N HIS A 608 23.65 -11.49 -19.87
CA HIS A 608 23.36 -10.57 -18.78
C HIS A 608 24.40 -10.75 -17.66
N GLY A 609 25.63 -10.32 -17.91
CA GLY A 609 26.77 -10.58 -17.05
C GLY A 609 27.27 -12.02 -17.12
N ASN A 610 28.50 -12.26 -16.68
CA ASN A 610 29.15 -13.57 -16.72
C ASN A 610 28.80 -14.43 -15.48
N THR A 611 27.49 -14.63 -15.23
CA THR A 611 27.03 -15.38 -14.05
C THR A 611 27.24 -16.89 -14.17
N GLN A 612 27.42 -17.42 -15.39
CA GLN A 612 27.68 -18.85 -15.61
C GLN A 612 29.03 -19.33 -15.05
N SER A 613 29.99 -18.40 -14.86
CA SER A 613 31.30 -18.69 -14.27
C SER A 613 31.27 -18.69 -12.73
N LEU A 614 30.14 -18.36 -12.12
CA LEU A 614 30.01 -18.20 -10.67
C LEU A 614 29.49 -19.50 -10.04
N SER A 615 30.01 -19.82 -8.87
CA SER A 615 29.46 -20.88 -8.02
C SER A 615 28.08 -20.48 -7.44
N PRO A 616 27.27 -21.42 -6.95
CA PRO A 616 26.00 -21.09 -6.30
C PRO A 616 26.15 -20.07 -5.16
N GLN A 617 27.19 -20.21 -4.31
CA GLN A 617 27.45 -19.24 -3.23
C GLN A 617 27.76 -17.84 -3.76
N GLU A 618 28.48 -17.73 -4.87
CA GLU A 618 28.81 -16.45 -5.48
C GLU A 618 27.60 -15.81 -6.15
N ILE A 619 26.66 -16.60 -6.66
CA ILE A 619 25.36 -16.10 -7.11
C ILE A 619 24.58 -15.52 -5.93
N ASP A 620 24.52 -16.21 -4.78
CA ASP A 620 23.85 -15.71 -3.58
C ASP A 620 24.52 -14.42 -3.04
N ASP A 621 25.84 -14.33 -3.06
CA ASP A 621 26.59 -13.13 -2.69
C ASP A 621 26.28 -11.97 -3.65
N LEU A 622 26.21 -12.21 -4.96
CA LEU A 622 25.84 -11.23 -5.97
C LEU A 622 24.39 -10.74 -5.79
N VAL A 623 23.45 -11.64 -5.52
CA VAL A 623 22.04 -11.33 -5.18
C VAL A 623 21.99 -10.45 -3.95
N ALA A 624 22.73 -10.80 -2.89
CA ALA A 624 22.80 -10.01 -1.66
C ALA A 624 23.30 -8.57 -1.92
N TYR A 625 24.30 -8.42 -2.78
CA TYR A 625 24.78 -7.09 -3.16
C TYR A 625 23.71 -6.27 -3.91
N VAL A 626 23.07 -6.82 -4.92
CA VAL A 626 22.04 -6.11 -5.68
C VAL A 626 20.84 -5.77 -4.78
N LEU A 627 20.44 -6.66 -3.88
CA LEU A 627 19.41 -6.38 -2.87
C LEU A 627 19.83 -5.31 -1.85
N SER A 628 21.12 -5.03 -1.72
CA SER A 628 21.63 -4.00 -0.80
C SER A 628 21.64 -2.58 -1.38
N LEU A 629 21.39 -2.46 -2.69
CA LEU A 629 21.39 -1.17 -3.41
C LEU A 629 20.01 -0.43 -3.24
#